data_2c1e31cb11d9aeea44bdc59203969a85
#
_entry.id   2c1e31cb11d9aeea44bdc59203969a85
#
_cell.length_a   1.000
_cell.length_b   1.000
_cell.length_c   1.000
_cell.angle_alpha   90.00
_cell.angle_beta   90.00
_cell.angle_gamma   90.00
#
_symmetry.space_group_name_H-M   'P 1'
#
loop_
_entity.id
_entity.type
_entity.pdbx_description
1 polymer ?
#
loop_
_entity_poly.entity_id
_entity_poly.type
_entity_poly.pdbx_seq_one_letter_code
_entity_poly.pdbx_strand_id
1 'polypeptide(L)'
;REATLADLAEGTPDARYIDLFKVKYDYHNVKALLKAEAVGTAPDRMLMDMGRVSTAELAEAVRSRELDGLPETLAAAVVEAREVLDTTRDPQLSDIVLDRWMYRDMAQVAEDTGSQFLRGYVETQIDAANLRALIRTLRMGKNADFLAGGLFESGTVEPAAILAAANHPAGGLNEI
;
A
#
# COMPACT_ATOMS: atom_id res chain seq x y z
N ARG A 1 3.83 9.52 -17.89
CA ARG A 1 2.82 8.82 -17.07
C ARG A 1 1.60 9.68 -16.77
N GLU A 2 1.73 11.00 -16.64
CA GLU A 2 0.58 11.90 -16.55
C GLU A 2 -0.32 11.80 -17.77
N ALA A 3 0.26 11.76 -18.97
CA ALA A 3 -0.49 11.57 -20.20
C ALA A 3 -1.31 10.26 -20.19
N THR A 4 -0.75 9.17 -19.63
CA THR A 4 -1.46 7.88 -19.53
C THR A 4 -2.68 7.97 -18.61
N LEU A 5 -2.60 8.70 -17.50
CA LEU A 5 -3.75 8.90 -16.59
C LEU A 5 -4.82 9.81 -17.25
N ALA A 6 -4.39 10.84 -17.98
CA ALA A 6 -5.29 11.70 -18.74
C ALA A 6 -6.00 10.92 -19.86
N ASP A 7 -5.28 10.04 -20.57
CA ASP A 7 -5.84 9.18 -21.60
C ASP A 7 -6.88 8.23 -21.03
N LEU A 8 -6.63 7.67 -19.84
CA LEU A 8 -7.59 6.84 -19.13
C LEU A 8 -8.83 7.63 -18.73
N ALA A 9 -8.67 8.89 -18.30
CA ALA A 9 -9.78 9.76 -17.93
C ALA A 9 -10.68 10.06 -19.13
N GLU A 10 -10.12 10.31 -20.30
CA GLU A 10 -10.86 10.55 -21.53
C GLU A 10 -11.58 9.31 -22.06
N GLY A 11 -10.98 8.13 -21.84
CA GLY A 11 -11.52 6.86 -22.33
C GLY A 11 -12.50 6.16 -21.38
N THR A 12 -12.65 6.63 -20.13
CA THR A 12 -13.46 5.97 -19.11
C THR A 12 -14.64 6.83 -18.68
N PRO A 13 -15.86 6.24 -18.61
CA PRO A 13 -17.05 6.97 -18.16
C PRO A 13 -17.12 7.21 -16.64
N ASP A 14 -16.24 6.59 -15.85
CA ASP A 14 -16.25 6.65 -14.39
C ASP A 14 -14.91 7.17 -13.84
N ALA A 15 -14.94 8.32 -13.18
CA ALA A 15 -13.78 8.96 -12.58
C ALA A 15 -13.09 8.10 -11.48
N ARG A 16 -13.83 7.13 -10.90
CA ARG A 16 -13.28 6.21 -9.88
C ARG A 16 -12.18 5.31 -10.42
N TYR A 17 -12.13 5.07 -11.74
CA TYR A 17 -11.02 4.37 -12.39
C TYR A 17 -9.69 5.11 -12.21
N ILE A 18 -9.76 6.44 -12.27
CA ILE A 18 -8.60 7.31 -12.04
C ILE A 18 -8.16 7.25 -10.57
N ASP A 19 -9.10 7.25 -9.64
CA ASP A 19 -8.82 7.20 -8.22
C ASP A 19 -8.05 5.94 -7.83
N LEU A 20 -8.34 4.81 -8.46
CA LEU A 20 -7.59 3.58 -8.24
C LEU A 20 -6.08 3.76 -8.48
N PHE A 21 -5.72 4.44 -9.56
CA PHE A 21 -4.31 4.68 -9.88
C PHE A 21 -3.67 5.77 -9.00
N LYS A 22 -4.48 6.70 -8.48
CA LYS A 22 -4.03 7.77 -7.58
C LYS A 22 -3.75 7.28 -6.17
N VAL A 23 -4.38 6.19 -5.72
CA VAL A 23 -4.22 5.65 -4.36
C VAL A 23 -2.75 5.42 -4.02
N LYS A 24 -1.98 4.85 -4.93
CA LYS A 24 -0.55 4.58 -4.73
C LYS A 24 0.26 5.82 -4.36
N TYR A 25 -0.07 6.95 -4.99
CA TYR A 25 0.62 8.21 -4.74
C TYR A 25 0.29 8.80 -3.37
N ASP A 26 -0.95 8.67 -2.92
CA ASP A 26 -1.35 9.08 -1.57
C ASP A 26 -0.50 8.38 -0.51
N TYR A 27 -0.38 7.05 -0.60
CA TYR A 27 0.39 6.26 0.34
C TYR A 27 1.90 6.46 0.21
N HIS A 28 2.41 6.67 -1.02
CA HIS A 28 3.79 7.06 -1.23
C HIS A 28 4.12 8.36 -0.50
N ASN A 29 3.25 9.35 -0.62
CA ASN A 29 3.43 10.66 0.03
C ASN A 29 3.36 10.54 1.56
N VAL A 30 2.46 9.73 2.10
CA VAL A 30 2.41 9.48 3.55
C VAL A 30 3.70 8.86 4.06
N LYS A 31 4.25 7.87 3.35
CA LYS A 31 5.54 7.27 3.70
C LYS A 31 6.65 8.31 3.77
N ALA A 32 6.74 9.16 2.76
CA ALA A 32 7.75 10.23 2.69
C ALA A 32 7.58 11.23 3.84
N LEU A 33 6.35 11.63 4.13
CA LEU A 33 6.04 12.60 5.21
C LEU A 33 6.38 12.04 6.59
N LEU A 34 6.01 10.80 6.88
CA LEU A 34 6.30 10.18 8.18
C LEU A 34 7.79 9.95 8.38
N LYS A 35 8.51 9.53 7.34
CA LYS A 35 9.97 9.36 7.41
C LYS A 35 10.68 10.69 7.63
N ALA A 36 10.28 11.73 6.93
CA ALA A 36 10.84 13.07 7.09
C ALA A 36 10.59 13.62 8.50
N GLU A 37 9.39 13.43 9.05
CA GLU A 37 9.05 13.82 10.41
C GLU A 37 9.95 13.09 11.42
N ALA A 38 10.16 11.79 11.24
CA ALA A 38 10.98 10.97 12.14
C ALA A 38 12.45 11.40 12.19
N VAL A 39 13.02 11.88 11.07
CA VAL A 39 14.42 12.32 11.00
C VAL A 39 14.58 13.84 11.08
N GLY A 40 13.48 14.58 11.13
CA GLY A 40 13.49 16.05 11.24
C GLY A 40 13.93 16.77 9.97
N THR A 41 13.67 16.18 8.79
CA THR A 41 14.00 16.76 7.48
C THR A 41 12.75 17.15 6.70
N ALA A 42 12.93 17.99 5.66
CA ALA A 42 11.84 18.37 4.77
C ALA A 42 11.63 17.29 3.68
N PRO A 43 10.38 16.87 3.42
CA PRO A 43 10.07 15.79 2.48
C PRO A 43 9.90 16.25 1.02
N ASP A 44 10.05 17.54 0.72
CA ASP A 44 9.57 18.18 -0.51
C ASP A 44 9.99 17.48 -1.81
N ARG A 45 11.21 16.92 -1.85
CA ARG A 45 11.74 16.25 -3.06
C ARG A 45 11.18 14.85 -3.29
N MET A 46 10.53 14.26 -2.28
CA MET A 46 10.02 12.90 -2.33
C MET A 46 8.52 12.86 -2.59
N LEU A 47 7.84 13.99 -2.48
CA LEU A 47 6.40 14.09 -2.68
C LEU A 47 6.04 14.13 -4.16
N MET A 48 4.97 13.43 -4.51
CA MET A 48 4.44 13.38 -5.87
C MET A 48 2.98 13.86 -5.84
N ASP A 49 2.72 15.03 -6.44
CA ASP A 49 1.38 15.62 -6.47
C ASP A 49 0.49 14.98 -7.55
N MET A 50 0.32 13.67 -7.44
CA MET A 50 -0.45 12.83 -8.36
C MET A 50 -1.52 11.99 -7.66
N GLY A 51 -1.70 12.18 -6.36
CA GLY A 51 -2.69 11.46 -5.56
C GLY A 51 -4.08 12.10 -5.60
N ARG A 52 -5.02 11.48 -4.87
CA ARG A 52 -6.38 12.03 -4.65
C ARG A 52 -6.34 13.29 -3.78
N VAL A 53 -5.37 13.34 -2.87
CA VAL A 53 -5.14 14.47 -1.98
C VAL A 53 -3.90 15.22 -2.45
N SER A 54 -3.99 16.57 -2.50
CA SER A 54 -2.83 17.37 -2.85
C SER A 54 -1.70 17.19 -1.82
N THR A 55 -0.45 17.32 -2.25
CA THR A 55 0.69 17.19 -1.35
C THR A 55 0.67 18.24 -0.24
N ALA A 56 0.20 19.45 -0.54
CA ALA A 56 0.07 20.52 0.44
C ALA A 56 -0.94 20.19 1.54
N GLU A 57 -2.13 19.70 1.17
CA GLU A 57 -3.16 19.30 2.11
C GLU A 57 -2.72 18.10 2.96
N LEU A 58 -2.10 17.12 2.33
CA LEU A 58 -1.62 15.92 3.02
C LEU A 58 -0.50 16.26 4.01
N ALA A 59 0.47 17.07 3.60
CA ALA A 59 1.55 17.53 4.47
C ALA A 59 1.03 18.29 5.68
N GLU A 60 0.05 19.17 5.49
CA GLU A 60 -0.56 19.92 6.59
C GLU A 60 -1.35 18.99 7.53
N ALA A 61 -2.13 18.06 6.99
CA ALA A 61 -2.90 17.10 7.80
C ALA A 61 -1.96 16.22 8.66
N VAL A 62 -0.87 15.74 8.10
CA VAL A 62 0.11 14.92 8.82
C VAL A 62 0.81 15.75 9.89
N ARG A 63 1.18 16.99 9.58
CA ARG A 63 1.87 17.90 10.50
C ARG A 63 0.97 18.31 11.68
N SER A 64 -0.25 18.73 11.40
CA SER A 64 -1.20 19.21 12.41
C SER A 64 -1.88 18.09 13.17
N ARG A 65 -1.82 16.86 12.65
CA ARG A 65 -2.56 15.68 13.15
C ARG A 65 -4.09 15.81 13.02
N GLU A 66 -4.56 16.75 12.21
CA GLU A 66 -5.96 16.93 11.89
C GLU A 66 -6.27 16.20 10.58
N LEU A 67 -6.75 14.97 10.69
CA LEU A 67 -6.91 14.06 9.56
C LEU A 67 -8.34 14.03 8.98
N ASP A 68 -9.25 14.80 9.54
CA ASP A 68 -10.69 14.77 9.20
C ASP A 68 -10.97 15.11 7.72
N GLY A 69 -10.09 15.89 7.09
CA GLY A 69 -10.21 16.25 5.67
C GLY A 69 -9.72 15.19 4.70
N LEU A 70 -9.10 14.11 5.18
CA LEU A 70 -8.58 13.01 4.35
C LEU A 70 -9.65 11.93 4.13
N PRO A 71 -9.54 11.13 3.05
CA PRO A 71 -10.33 9.91 2.93
C PRO A 71 -10.18 9.05 4.19
N GLU A 72 -11.27 8.45 4.64
CA GLU A 72 -11.33 7.71 5.91
C GLU A 72 -10.25 6.62 6.01
N THR A 73 -10.08 5.84 4.95
CA THR A 73 -9.07 4.77 4.90
C THR A 73 -7.66 5.33 5.01
N LEU A 74 -7.38 6.42 4.32
CA LEU A 74 -6.07 7.08 4.38
C LEU A 74 -5.79 7.65 5.76
N ALA A 75 -6.76 8.28 6.38
CA ALA A 75 -6.65 8.81 7.75
C ALA A 75 -6.32 7.70 8.75
N ALA A 76 -7.04 6.58 8.69
CA ALA A 76 -6.78 5.43 9.56
C ALA A 76 -5.37 4.86 9.35
N ALA A 77 -4.92 4.80 8.10
CA ALA A 77 -3.58 4.34 7.76
C ALA A 77 -2.49 5.23 8.36
N VAL A 78 -2.66 6.55 8.31
CA VAL A 78 -1.70 7.51 8.89
C VAL A 78 -1.59 7.31 10.40
N VAL A 79 -2.71 7.15 11.09
CA VAL A 79 -2.74 6.94 12.55
C VAL A 79 -1.98 5.68 12.93
N GLU A 80 -2.30 4.55 12.30
CA GLU A 80 -1.67 3.27 12.61
C GLU A 80 -0.17 3.27 12.28
N ALA A 81 0.20 3.79 11.11
CA ALA A 81 1.61 3.85 10.70
C ALA A 81 2.45 4.72 11.62
N ARG A 82 1.91 5.86 12.07
CA ARG A 82 2.58 6.73 13.03
C ARG A 82 2.77 6.04 14.38
N GLU A 83 1.74 5.37 14.87
CA GLU A 83 1.79 4.63 16.13
C GLU A 83 2.85 3.52 16.10
N VAL A 84 2.91 2.76 15.01
CA VAL A 84 3.93 1.73 14.80
C VAL A 84 5.32 2.35 14.75
N LEU A 85 5.50 3.45 14.04
CA LEU A 85 6.78 4.14 13.95
C LEU A 85 7.24 4.69 15.31
N ASP A 86 6.34 5.29 16.07
CA ASP A 86 6.64 5.85 17.40
C ASP A 86 6.98 4.75 18.42
N THR A 87 6.32 3.61 18.34
CA THR A 87 6.49 2.49 19.26
C THR A 87 7.73 1.65 18.94
N THR A 88 7.92 1.30 17.67
CA THR A 88 8.98 0.37 17.25
C THR A 88 10.25 1.06 16.77
N ARG A 89 10.17 2.32 16.35
CA ARG A 89 11.24 3.08 15.69
C ARG A 89 11.75 2.41 14.41
N ASP A 90 10.94 1.51 13.83
CA ASP A 90 11.28 0.78 12.61
C ASP A 90 10.47 1.29 11.42
N PRO A 91 11.10 2.05 10.49
CA PRO A 91 10.40 2.55 9.29
C PRO A 91 9.88 1.45 8.38
N GLN A 92 10.50 0.27 8.36
CA GLN A 92 10.04 -0.85 7.54
C GLN A 92 8.68 -1.37 8.02
N LEU A 93 8.46 -1.46 9.33
CA LEU A 93 7.17 -1.88 9.88
C LEU A 93 6.08 -0.86 9.57
N SER A 94 6.37 0.42 9.65
CA SER A 94 5.46 1.48 9.24
C SER A 94 5.10 1.40 7.76
N ASP A 95 6.08 1.15 6.89
CA ASP A 95 5.85 0.98 5.45
C ASP A 95 4.96 -0.24 5.16
N ILE A 96 5.14 -1.35 5.87
CA ILE A 96 4.30 -2.54 5.73
C ILE A 96 2.86 -2.24 6.11
N VAL A 97 2.64 -1.50 7.19
CA VAL A 97 1.30 -1.05 7.61
C VAL A 97 0.65 -0.20 6.52
N LEU A 98 1.39 0.76 5.97
CA LEU A 98 0.89 1.62 4.89
C LEU A 98 0.58 0.84 3.62
N ASP A 99 1.41 -0.12 3.24
CA ASP A 99 1.15 -1.00 2.09
C ASP A 99 -0.12 -1.82 2.29
N ARG A 100 -0.36 -2.34 3.49
CA ARG A 100 -1.58 -3.08 3.82
C ARG A 100 -2.83 -2.21 3.64
N TRP A 101 -2.81 -1.00 4.15
CA TRP A 101 -3.91 -0.06 3.97
C TRP A 101 -4.07 0.37 2.52
N MET A 102 -2.97 0.56 1.79
CA MET A 102 -3.00 0.89 0.37
C MET A 102 -3.73 -0.19 -0.44
N TYR A 103 -3.41 -1.45 -0.23
CA TYR A 103 -4.07 -2.54 -0.95
C TYR A 103 -5.55 -2.69 -0.56
N ARG A 104 -5.90 -2.48 0.70
CA ARG A 104 -7.31 -2.41 1.13
C ARG A 104 -8.06 -1.28 0.45
N ASP A 105 -7.46 -0.11 0.40
CA ASP A 105 -8.03 1.08 -0.26
C ASP A 105 -8.22 0.82 -1.76
N MET A 106 -7.20 0.30 -2.43
CA MET A 106 -7.29 -0.08 -3.85
C MET A 106 -8.39 -1.12 -4.09
N ALA A 107 -8.49 -2.14 -3.25
CA ALA A 107 -9.51 -3.17 -3.36
C ALA A 107 -10.92 -2.57 -3.19
N GLN A 108 -11.09 -1.64 -2.25
CA GLN A 108 -12.37 -0.98 -2.03
C GLN A 108 -12.76 -0.08 -3.23
N VAL A 109 -11.83 0.67 -3.77
CA VAL A 109 -12.07 1.49 -4.97
C VAL A 109 -12.46 0.61 -6.15
N ALA A 110 -11.75 -0.50 -6.37
CA ALA A 110 -12.08 -1.45 -7.43
C ALA A 110 -13.47 -2.07 -7.25
N GLU A 111 -13.83 -2.44 -6.03
CA GLU A 111 -15.14 -2.96 -5.69
C GLU A 111 -16.24 -1.94 -5.98
N ASP A 112 -16.04 -0.69 -5.60
CA ASP A 112 -17.00 0.41 -5.81
C ASP A 112 -17.24 0.70 -7.30
N THR A 113 -16.25 0.43 -8.17
CA THR A 113 -16.44 0.58 -9.62
C THR A 113 -17.28 -0.54 -10.22
N GLY A 114 -17.37 -1.70 -9.56
CA GLY A 114 -18.01 -2.89 -10.10
C GLY A 114 -17.27 -3.57 -11.25
N SER A 115 -16.07 -3.09 -11.59
CA SER A 115 -15.27 -3.62 -12.71
C SER A 115 -14.51 -4.89 -12.31
N GLN A 116 -14.81 -5.99 -12.97
CA GLN A 116 -14.07 -7.25 -12.78
C GLN A 116 -12.61 -7.12 -13.23
N PHE A 117 -12.36 -6.33 -14.25
CA PHE A 117 -11.00 -6.06 -14.73
C PHE A 117 -10.16 -5.36 -13.65
N LEU A 118 -10.70 -4.32 -13.00
CA LEU A 118 -10.00 -3.60 -11.94
C LEU A 118 -9.80 -4.44 -10.69
N ARG A 119 -10.78 -5.25 -10.33
CA ARG A 119 -10.63 -6.23 -9.22
C ARG A 119 -9.48 -7.19 -9.50
N GLY A 120 -9.46 -7.78 -10.71
CA GLY A 120 -8.39 -8.68 -11.13
C GLY A 120 -7.01 -7.98 -11.16
N TYR A 121 -6.96 -6.74 -11.58
CA TYR A 121 -5.74 -5.94 -11.54
C TYR A 121 -5.21 -5.78 -10.11
N VAL A 122 -6.08 -5.41 -9.15
CA VAL A 122 -5.71 -5.25 -7.73
C VAL A 122 -5.28 -6.58 -7.13
N GLU A 123 -6.02 -7.65 -7.37
CA GLU A 123 -5.67 -8.99 -6.89
C GLU A 123 -4.29 -9.42 -7.39
N THR A 124 -3.98 -9.17 -8.66
CA THR A 124 -2.67 -9.46 -9.25
C THR A 124 -1.56 -8.65 -8.57
N GLN A 125 -1.80 -7.38 -8.26
CA GLN A 125 -0.83 -6.54 -7.53
C GLN A 125 -0.57 -7.07 -6.12
N ILE A 126 -1.61 -7.50 -5.43
CA ILE A 126 -1.52 -8.09 -4.08
C ILE A 126 -0.76 -9.42 -4.13
N ASP A 127 -1.08 -10.30 -5.07
CA ASP A 127 -0.38 -11.57 -5.24
C ASP A 127 1.10 -11.37 -5.53
N ALA A 128 1.44 -10.42 -6.40
CA ALA A 128 2.83 -10.09 -6.70
C ALA A 128 3.57 -9.56 -5.46
N ALA A 129 2.91 -8.73 -4.65
CA ALA A 129 3.48 -8.20 -3.41
C ALA A 129 3.71 -9.32 -2.38
N ASN A 130 2.75 -10.23 -2.24
CA ASN A 130 2.87 -11.40 -1.35
C ASN A 130 3.98 -12.35 -1.80
N LEU A 131 4.09 -12.59 -3.10
CA LEU A 131 5.16 -13.42 -3.64
C LEU A 131 6.54 -12.81 -3.41
N ARG A 132 6.68 -11.49 -3.60
CA ARG A 132 7.93 -10.80 -3.27
C ARG A 132 8.28 -10.91 -1.79
N ALA A 133 7.28 -10.80 -0.91
CA ALA A 133 7.47 -10.96 0.53
C ALA A 133 7.94 -12.39 0.88
N LEU A 134 7.35 -13.40 0.26
CA LEU A 134 7.76 -14.79 0.42
C LEU A 134 9.20 -15.02 -0.03
N ILE A 135 9.57 -14.58 -1.23
CA ILE A 135 10.91 -14.73 -1.77
C ILE A 135 11.93 -14.05 -0.86
N ARG A 136 11.65 -12.84 -0.39
CA ARG A 136 12.51 -12.12 0.55
C ARG A 136 12.70 -12.90 1.84
N THR A 137 11.62 -13.43 2.40
CA THR A 137 11.64 -14.23 3.63
C THR A 137 12.51 -15.47 3.48
N LEU A 138 12.36 -16.20 2.38
CA LEU A 138 13.15 -17.38 2.08
C LEU A 138 14.64 -17.05 1.91
N ARG A 139 14.96 -15.98 1.20
CA ARG A 139 16.34 -15.50 1.01
C ARG A 139 17.01 -15.09 2.32
N MET A 140 16.25 -14.56 3.26
CA MET A 140 16.72 -14.17 4.58
C MET A 140 16.84 -15.36 5.55
N GLY A 141 16.41 -16.55 5.15
CA GLY A 141 16.36 -17.73 6.02
C GLY A 141 15.36 -17.61 7.17
N LYS A 142 14.33 -16.78 7.01
CA LYS A 142 13.26 -16.58 7.98
C LYS A 142 12.12 -17.57 7.71
N ASN A 143 11.19 -17.66 8.67
CA ASN A 143 10.07 -18.60 8.64
C ASN A 143 8.71 -17.90 8.43
N ALA A 144 7.65 -18.70 8.51
CA ALA A 144 6.26 -18.21 8.35
C ALA A 144 5.88 -17.13 9.38
N ASP A 145 6.39 -17.18 10.60
CA ASP A 145 6.07 -16.18 11.62
C ASP A 145 6.58 -14.79 11.23
N PHE A 146 7.76 -14.72 10.65
CA PHE A 146 8.31 -13.48 10.10
C PHE A 146 7.46 -12.98 8.93
N LEU A 147 7.05 -13.88 8.03
CA LEU A 147 6.29 -13.55 6.83
C LEU A 147 4.86 -13.11 7.15
N ALA A 148 4.22 -13.68 8.17
CA ALA A 148 2.81 -13.44 8.51
C ALA A 148 2.48 -11.95 8.69
N GLY A 149 3.41 -11.18 9.27
CA GLY A 149 3.25 -9.73 9.47
C GLY A 149 3.30 -8.90 8.18
N GLY A 150 3.80 -9.48 7.08
CA GLY A 150 3.98 -8.78 5.80
C GLY A 150 3.07 -9.23 4.67
N LEU A 151 2.13 -10.15 4.93
CA LEU A 151 1.18 -10.61 3.92
C LEU A 151 -0.03 -9.69 3.81
N PHE A 152 -0.53 -9.54 2.60
CA PHE A 152 -1.68 -8.74 2.28
C PHE A 152 -2.87 -9.63 1.94
N GLU A 153 -4.06 -9.21 2.36
CA GLU A 153 -5.33 -9.91 2.09
C GLU A 153 -5.88 -9.56 0.70
N SER A 154 -6.89 -10.31 0.27
CA SER A 154 -7.65 -10.05 -0.97
C SER A 154 -6.91 -10.33 -2.28
N GLY A 155 -5.78 -11.05 -2.25
CA GLY A 155 -5.19 -11.64 -3.45
C GLY A 155 -5.89 -12.94 -3.86
N THR A 156 -5.48 -13.52 -4.98
CA THR A 156 -6.02 -14.81 -5.46
C THR A 156 -5.39 -16.00 -4.75
N VAL A 157 -4.15 -15.85 -4.24
CA VAL A 157 -3.45 -16.88 -3.47
C VAL A 157 -3.74 -16.70 -1.99
N GLU A 158 -4.25 -17.75 -1.37
CA GLU A 158 -4.57 -17.72 0.06
C GLU A 158 -3.31 -17.52 0.92
N PRO A 159 -3.36 -16.61 1.93
CA PRO A 159 -2.22 -16.41 2.81
C PRO A 159 -1.70 -17.68 3.48
N ALA A 160 -2.59 -18.63 3.80
CA ALA A 160 -2.20 -19.90 4.40
C ALA A 160 -1.28 -20.73 3.48
N ALA A 161 -1.51 -20.71 2.16
CA ALA A 161 -0.67 -21.40 1.19
C ALA A 161 0.73 -20.78 1.13
N ILE A 162 0.80 -19.45 1.18
CA ILE A 162 2.07 -18.70 1.17
C ILE A 162 2.88 -18.99 2.44
N LEU A 163 2.21 -19.03 3.60
CA LEU A 163 2.85 -19.35 4.88
C LEU A 163 3.36 -20.78 4.91
N ALA A 164 2.62 -21.73 4.34
CA ALA A 164 3.05 -23.13 4.20
C ALA A 164 4.32 -23.24 3.34
N ALA A 165 4.40 -22.50 2.23
CA ALA A 165 5.55 -22.44 1.36
C ALA A 165 6.81 -21.91 2.08
N ALA A 166 6.66 -20.95 2.99
CA ALA A 166 7.76 -20.41 3.80
C ALA A 166 8.35 -21.45 4.77
N ASN A 167 7.51 -22.37 5.28
CA ASN A 167 7.96 -23.45 6.17
C ASN A 167 8.57 -24.64 5.41
N HIS A 168 8.28 -24.80 4.13
CA HIS A 168 8.76 -25.92 3.29
C HIS A 168 9.41 -25.37 2.01
N PRO A 169 10.56 -24.67 2.11
CA PRO A 169 11.11 -23.93 0.98
C PRO A 169 11.54 -24.80 -0.22
N ALA A 170 11.86 -26.08 0.03
CA ALA A 170 12.33 -27.00 -1.04
C ALA A 170 11.25 -27.36 -2.07
N GLY A 171 9.95 -27.28 -1.71
CA GLY A 171 8.85 -27.60 -2.60
C GLY A 171 7.79 -26.51 -2.69
N GLY A 172 7.83 -25.55 -1.77
CA GLY A 172 6.74 -24.61 -1.54
C GLY A 172 6.45 -23.65 -2.69
N LEU A 173 7.47 -23.26 -3.45
CA LEU A 173 7.29 -22.34 -4.59
C LEU A 173 6.59 -22.98 -5.78
N ASN A 174 6.55 -24.32 -5.84
CA ASN A 174 5.85 -25.05 -6.90
C ASN A 174 4.37 -25.23 -6.62
N GLU A 175 3.93 -24.92 -5.40
CA GLU A 175 2.53 -25.07 -4.98
C GLU A 175 1.73 -23.75 -5.04
N ILE A 176 2.41 -22.65 -5.36
CA ILE A 176 1.87 -21.31 -5.52
C ILE A 176 1.81 -20.96 -7.03
#